data_3f3e4ecd44d4e378cf3b1f1ea315dc39
#
_entry.id   3f3e4ecd44d4e378cf3b1f1ea315dc39
#
_cell.length_a   1.000
_cell.length_b   1.000
_cell.length_c   1.000
_cell.angle_alpha   90.00
_cell.angle_beta   90.00
_cell.angle_gamma   90.00
#
_symmetry.space_group_name_H-M   'P 1'
#
loop_
_entity.id
_entity.type
_entity.pdbx_description
1 polymer ?
#
loop_
_entity_poly.entity_id
_entity_poly.type
_entity_poly.pdbx_seq_one_letter_code
_entity_poly.pdbx_strand_id
1 'polypeptide(L)'
;MGEFFASIKAFLEKVNLITFLLALAVAIVVYQLLVSDWQWALFGFCISYAVFAGVHSLYNAYRLNLKAKSEEKKVREANALRMQTEKAKMQEEKEQRGAYLRTIFASLPDDVKEGLILLYKLPQPEGGFSNARIVREGIEDLDKISNAYHQIGIFLNLESILEFKRSIKATIVTIAPDFLEVLEENANKVK
;
A
#
# COMPACT_ATOMS: atom_id res chain seq x y z
N MET A 1 -3.13 -28.75 -53.17
CA MET A 1 -3.62 -27.37 -53.39
C MET A 1 -4.16 -26.73 -52.08
N GLY A 2 -4.82 -27.46 -51.19
CA GLY A 2 -5.35 -26.89 -49.94
C GLY A 2 -4.32 -26.25 -49.02
N GLU A 3 -3.15 -26.85 -48.86
CA GLU A 3 -2.08 -26.32 -47.98
C GLU A 3 -1.46 -25.02 -48.51
N PHE A 4 -1.36 -24.86 -49.81
CA PHE A 4 -0.86 -23.64 -50.44
C PHE A 4 -1.80 -22.45 -50.17
N PHE A 5 -3.11 -22.66 -50.27
CA PHE A 5 -4.10 -21.62 -49.96
C PHE A 5 -4.15 -21.30 -48.49
N ALA A 6 -3.98 -22.29 -47.61
CA ALA A 6 -3.87 -22.07 -46.14
C ALA A 6 -2.62 -21.26 -45.79
N SER A 7 -1.50 -21.54 -46.41
CA SER A 7 -0.25 -20.77 -46.21
C SER A 7 -0.37 -19.33 -46.69
N ILE A 8 -1.02 -19.13 -47.88
CA ILE A 8 -1.29 -17.76 -48.38
C ILE A 8 -2.24 -17.01 -47.47
N LYS A 9 -3.29 -17.66 -46.96
CA LYS A 9 -4.22 -17.05 -46.03
C LYS A 9 -3.51 -16.64 -44.72
N ALA A 10 -2.73 -17.54 -44.13
CA ALA A 10 -1.95 -17.26 -42.93
C ALA A 10 -0.90 -16.14 -43.13
N PHE A 11 -0.33 -16.05 -44.32
CA PHE A 11 0.56 -14.95 -44.71
C PHE A 11 -0.20 -13.63 -44.84
N LEU A 12 -1.34 -13.60 -45.50
CA LEU A 12 -2.17 -12.41 -45.68
C LEU A 12 -2.77 -11.90 -44.34
N GLU A 13 -3.08 -12.79 -43.41
CA GLU A 13 -3.54 -12.40 -42.07
C GLU A 13 -2.43 -11.72 -41.23
N LYS A 14 -1.17 -12.07 -41.46
CA LYS A 14 0.00 -11.47 -40.81
C LYS A 14 0.49 -10.18 -41.47
N VAL A 15 0.23 -10.03 -42.73
CA VAL A 15 0.66 -8.87 -43.52
C VAL A 15 -0.36 -7.75 -43.37
N ASN A 16 0.11 -6.59 -42.93
CA ASN A 16 -0.74 -5.40 -42.95
C ASN A 16 -1.09 -5.05 -44.39
N LEU A 17 -2.34 -5.28 -44.79
CA LEU A 17 -2.85 -5.09 -46.15
C LEU A 17 -2.50 -3.69 -46.71
N ILE A 18 -2.57 -2.66 -45.87
CA ILE A 18 -2.26 -1.29 -46.27
C ILE A 18 -0.77 -1.17 -46.62
N THR A 19 0.12 -1.73 -45.80
CA THR A 19 1.56 -1.74 -46.04
C THR A 19 1.91 -2.48 -47.33
N PHE A 20 1.24 -3.60 -47.59
CA PHE A 20 1.41 -4.39 -48.79
C PHE A 20 0.96 -3.61 -50.05
N LEU A 21 -0.21 -2.97 -50.02
CA LEU A 21 -0.73 -2.17 -51.14
C LEU A 21 0.16 -0.95 -51.41
N LEU A 22 0.68 -0.27 -50.38
CA LEU A 22 1.61 0.85 -50.55
C LEU A 22 2.92 0.39 -51.22
N ALA A 23 3.50 -0.73 -50.76
CA ALA A 23 4.70 -1.30 -51.33
C ALA A 23 4.49 -1.73 -52.81
N LEU A 24 3.32 -2.28 -53.12
CA LEU A 24 2.95 -2.65 -54.48
C LEU A 24 2.81 -1.42 -55.40
N ALA A 25 2.21 -0.33 -54.91
CA ALA A 25 2.10 0.92 -55.64
C ALA A 25 3.48 1.50 -55.98
N VAL A 26 4.42 1.50 -55.02
CA VAL A 26 5.79 1.94 -55.24
C VAL A 26 6.50 1.06 -56.27
N ALA A 27 6.31 -0.27 -56.20
CA ALA A 27 6.90 -1.19 -57.16
C ALA A 27 6.41 -0.93 -58.62
N ILE A 28 5.11 -0.61 -58.77
CA ILE A 28 4.54 -0.26 -60.10
C ILE A 28 5.17 1.04 -60.63
N VAL A 29 5.31 2.05 -59.80
CA VAL A 29 5.94 3.33 -60.17
C VAL A 29 7.42 3.11 -60.55
N VAL A 30 8.16 2.34 -59.80
CA VAL A 30 9.56 1.99 -60.11
C VAL A 30 9.68 1.25 -61.40
N TYR A 31 8.78 0.29 -61.66
CA TYR A 31 8.73 -0.44 -62.93
C TYR A 31 8.48 0.47 -64.15
N GLN A 32 7.57 1.44 -64.00
CA GLN A 32 7.26 2.40 -65.08
C GLN A 32 8.41 3.39 -65.35
N LEU A 33 9.14 3.81 -64.29
CA LEU A 33 10.21 4.81 -64.39
C LEU A 33 11.54 4.22 -64.85
N LEU A 34 11.89 2.99 -64.49
CA LEU A 34 13.18 2.36 -64.71
C LEU A 34 13.22 1.35 -65.87
N VAL A 35 12.41 1.61 -66.92
CA VAL A 35 12.51 0.87 -68.17
C VAL A 35 12.33 -0.65 -68.01
N SER A 36 11.14 -1.06 -67.62
CA SER A 36 10.59 -2.43 -67.73
C SER A 36 11.45 -3.60 -67.25
N ASP A 37 12.44 -3.33 -66.38
CA ASP A 37 13.19 -4.42 -65.75
C ASP A 37 12.48 -4.86 -64.47
N TRP A 38 11.89 -6.04 -64.52
CA TRP A 38 11.10 -6.61 -63.42
C TRP A 38 11.93 -6.86 -62.15
N GLN A 39 13.24 -7.06 -62.29
CA GLN A 39 14.13 -7.28 -61.13
C GLN A 39 14.21 -6.04 -60.25
N TRP A 40 14.30 -4.86 -60.84
CA TRP A 40 14.32 -3.58 -60.10
C TRP A 40 12.97 -3.27 -59.46
N ALA A 41 11.85 -3.65 -60.12
CA ALA A 41 10.52 -3.51 -59.53
C ALA A 41 10.35 -4.39 -58.27
N LEU A 42 10.86 -5.63 -58.34
CA LEU A 42 10.82 -6.57 -57.23
C LEU A 42 11.70 -6.11 -56.07
N PHE A 43 12.88 -5.60 -56.37
CA PHE A 43 13.79 -5.02 -55.37
C PHE A 43 13.17 -3.79 -54.66
N GLY A 44 12.57 -2.88 -55.46
CA GLY A 44 11.86 -1.71 -54.95
C GLY A 44 10.68 -2.09 -54.07
N PHE A 45 9.93 -3.15 -54.41
CA PHE A 45 8.85 -3.69 -53.62
C PHE A 45 9.36 -4.19 -52.27
N CYS A 46 10.41 -5.02 -52.24
CA CYS A 46 10.96 -5.58 -51.03
C CYS A 46 11.46 -4.48 -50.06
N ILE A 47 12.19 -3.48 -50.57
CA ILE A 47 12.67 -2.37 -49.75
C ILE A 47 11.50 -1.57 -49.17
N SER A 48 10.55 -1.18 -50.04
CA SER A 48 9.40 -0.39 -49.62
C SER A 48 8.56 -1.13 -48.57
N TYR A 49 8.34 -2.44 -48.78
CA TYR A 49 7.63 -3.26 -47.82
C TYR A 49 8.35 -3.31 -46.47
N ALA A 50 9.67 -3.51 -46.46
CA ALA A 50 10.47 -3.55 -45.22
C ALA A 50 10.40 -2.21 -44.48
N VAL A 51 10.51 -1.09 -45.17
CA VAL A 51 10.42 0.26 -44.59
C VAL A 51 9.03 0.51 -44.00
N PHE A 52 7.96 0.26 -44.75
CA PHE A 52 6.60 0.48 -44.27
C PHE A 52 6.23 -0.45 -43.15
N ALA A 53 6.66 -1.73 -43.18
CA ALA A 53 6.45 -2.68 -42.10
C ALA A 53 7.19 -2.24 -40.83
N GLY A 54 8.42 -1.76 -40.94
CA GLY A 54 9.22 -1.22 -39.88
C GLY A 54 8.56 0.00 -39.19
N VAL A 55 8.14 0.97 -40.00
CA VAL A 55 7.44 2.18 -39.51
C VAL A 55 6.15 1.81 -38.79
N HIS A 56 5.36 0.90 -39.39
CA HIS A 56 4.11 0.44 -38.78
C HIS A 56 4.35 -0.27 -37.44
N SER A 57 5.36 -1.13 -37.35
CA SER A 57 5.75 -1.80 -36.13
C SER A 57 6.16 -0.81 -35.06
N LEU A 58 6.99 0.18 -35.37
CA LEU A 58 7.39 1.24 -34.44
C LEU A 58 6.19 2.07 -33.96
N TYR A 59 5.29 2.43 -34.85
CA TYR A 59 4.07 3.16 -34.51
C TYR A 59 3.19 2.36 -33.53
N ASN A 60 2.99 1.07 -33.80
CA ASN A 60 2.22 0.21 -32.90
C ASN A 60 2.89 0.05 -31.54
N ALA A 61 4.20 -0.15 -31.50
CA ALA A 61 4.97 -0.22 -30.25
C ALA A 61 4.86 1.09 -29.45
N TYR A 62 4.96 2.24 -30.11
CA TYR A 62 4.77 3.54 -29.50
C TYR A 62 3.36 3.73 -28.92
N ARG A 63 2.33 3.36 -29.70
CA ARG A 63 0.92 3.43 -29.27
C ARG A 63 0.65 2.54 -28.06
N LEU A 64 1.19 1.30 -28.05
CA LEU A 64 1.07 0.39 -26.91
C LEU A 64 1.76 0.95 -25.66
N ASN A 65 2.94 1.53 -25.81
CA ASN A 65 3.67 2.16 -24.72
C ASN A 65 2.91 3.34 -24.10
N LEU A 66 2.30 4.18 -24.94
CA LEU A 66 1.44 5.28 -24.47
C LEU A 66 0.22 4.76 -23.69
N LYS A 67 -0.44 3.71 -24.17
CA LYS A 67 -1.55 3.08 -23.46
C LYS A 67 -1.09 2.51 -22.12
N ALA A 68 0.01 1.76 -22.11
CA ALA A 68 0.56 1.19 -20.88
C ALA A 68 0.89 2.27 -19.84
N LYS A 69 1.53 3.38 -20.26
CA LYS A 69 1.81 4.52 -19.36
C LYS A 69 0.53 5.17 -18.81
N SER A 70 -0.51 5.29 -19.64
CA SER A 70 -1.79 5.87 -19.20
C SER A 70 -2.50 4.97 -18.18
N GLU A 71 -2.46 3.66 -18.38
CA GLU A 71 -3.01 2.68 -17.44
C GLU A 71 -2.23 2.65 -16.13
N GLU A 72 -0.90 2.67 -16.21
CA GLU A 72 -0.03 2.74 -15.03
C GLU A 72 -0.32 3.99 -14.19
N LYS A 73 -0.51 5.15 -14.84
CA LYS A 73 -0.89 6.38 -14.15
C LYS A 73 -2.23 6.24 -13.42
N LYS A 74 -3.25 5.68 -14.07
CA LYS A 74 -4.56 5.42 -13.44
C LYS A 74 -4.45 4.49 -12.25
N VAL A 75 -3.65 3.41 -12.35
CA VAL A 75 -3.43 2.47 -11.24
C VAL A 75 -2.72 3.16 -10.07
N ARG A 76 -1.71 3.99 -10.33
CA ARG A 76 -1.01 4.75 -9.29
C ARG A 76 -1.95 5.74 -8.58
N GLU A 77 -2.77 6.46 -9.33
CA GLU A 77 -3.77 7.40 -8.77
C GLU A 77 -4.82 6.64 -7.91
N ALA A 78 -5.32 5.51 -8.39
CA ALA A 78 -6.27 4.68 -7.66
C ALA A 78 -5.66 4.12 -6.36
N ASN A 79 -4.40 3.66 -6.40
CA ASN A 79 -3.70 3.17 -5.22
C ASN A 79 -3.42 4.30 -4.22
N ALA A 80 -3.03 5.49 -4.69
CA ALA A 80 -2.85 6.65 -3.83
C ALA A 80 -4.15 7.05 -3.10
N LEU A 81 -5.27 7.05 -3.81
CA LEU A 81 -6.58 7.33 -3.23
C LEU A 81 -6.98 6.29 -2.18
N ARG A 82 -6.75 4.99 -2.46
CA ARG A 82 -7.00 3.91 -1.49
C ARG A 82 -6.18 4.10 -0.22
N MET A 83 -4.88 4.35 -0.36
CA MET A 83 -4.00 4.61 0.78
C MET A 83 -4.43 5.82 1.61
N GLN A 84 -4.92 6.89 0.98
CA GLN A 84 -5.45 8.05 1.69
C GLN A 84 -6.74 7.69 2.46
N THR A 85 -7.65 6.93 1.84
CA THR A 85 -8.89 6.50 2.47
C THR A 85 -8.63 5.58 3.66
N GLU A 86 -7.68 4.64 3.53
CA GLU A 86 -7.29 3.74 4.63
C GLU A 86 -6.65 4.51 5.80
N LYS A 87 -5.78 5.49 5.51
CA LYS A 87 -5.21 6.36 6.55
C LYS A 87 -6.27 7.18 7.28
N ALA A 88 -7.23 7.74 6.53
CA ALA A 88 -8.34 8.48 7.12
C ALA A 88 -9.20 7.59 8.04
N LYS A 89 -9.53 6.36 7.62
CA LYS A 89 -10.26 5.40 8.45
C LYS A 89 -9.49 5.03 9.73
N MET A 90 -8.20 4.72 9.60
CA MET A 90 -7.38 4.39 10.78
C MET A 90 -7.28 5.57 11.75
N GLN A 91 -7.23 6.79 11.25
CA GLN A 91 -7.22 7.98 12.09
C GLN A 91 -8.55 8.17 12.81
N GLU A 92 -9.66 7.99 12.11
CA GLU A 92 -11.01 8.07 12.70
C GLU A 92 -11.22 7.00 13.77
N GLU A 93 -10.81 5.75 13.50
CA GLU A 93 -10.86 4.65 14.48
C GLU A 93 -10.01 4.96 15.72
N LYS A 94 -8.80 5.53 15.53
CA LYS A 94 -7.95 5.95 16.64
C LYS A 94 -8.63 7.05 17.48
N GLU A 95 -9.23 8.05 16.86
CA GLU A 95 -9.92 9.14 17.55
C GLU A 95 -11.16 8.63 18.32
N GLN A 96 -11.96 7.76 17.69
CA GLN A 96 -13.12 7.13 18.35
C GLN A 96 -12.69 6.30 19.55
N ARG A 97 -11.64 5.49 19.41
CA ARG A 97 -11.09 4.69 20.51
C ARG A 97 -10.54 5.57 21.62
N GLY A 98 -9.81 6.64 21.28
CA GLY A 98 -9.30 7.61 22.25
C GLY A 98 -10.44 8.30 23.02
N ALA A 99 -11.51 8.72 22.35
CA ALA A 99 -12.68 9.31 22.97
C ALA A 99 -13.38 8.34 23.92
N TYR A 100 -13.53 7.07 23.48
CA TYR A 100 -14.08 6.00 24.33
C TYR A 100 -13.24 5.78 25.59
N LEU A 101 -11.92 5.69 25.48
CA LEU A 101 -11.02 5.50 26.61
C LEU A 101 -11.05 6.68 27.61
N ARG A 102 -11.17 7.93 27.10
CA ARG A 102 -11.34 9.12 27.97
C ARG A 102 -12.64 9.05 28.75
N THR A 103 -13.74 8.61 28.12
CA THR A 103 -15.04 8.46 28.77
C THR A 103 -14.96 7.42 29.89
N ILE A 104 -14.32 6.28 29.62
CA ILE A 104 -14.10 5.23 30.60
C ILE A 104 -13.27 5.77 31.77
N PHE A 105 -12.12 6.38 31.49
CA PHE A 105 -11.26 6.93 32.51
C PHE A 105 -12.01 7.94 33.40
N ALA A 106 -12.84 8.79 32.78
CA ALA A 106 -13.64 9.76 33.55
C ALA A 106 -14.65 9.08 34.48
N SER A 107 -15.20 7.93 34.09
CA SER A 107 -16.19 7.18 34.90
C SER A 107 -15.58 6.33 36.04
N LEU A 108 -14.25 6.13 36.06
CA LEU A 108 -13.60 5.36 37.10
C LEU A 108 -13.66 6.06 38.44
N PRO A 109 -13.68 5.29 39.56
CA PRO A 109 -13.49 5.82 40.91
C PRO A 109 -12.16 6.57 41.08
N ASP A 110 -12.11 7.55 41.96
CA ASP A 110 -10.94 8.42 42.11
C ASP A 110 -9.69 7.67 42.62
N ASP A 111 -9.86 6.69 43.49
CA ASP A 111 -8.80 5.80 43.95
C ASP A 111 -8.17 4.97 42.80
N VAL A 112 -9.01 4.51 41.86
CA VAL A 112 -8.56 3.79 40.66
C VAL A 112 -7.81 4.72 39.72
N LYS A 113 -8.31 5.94 39.50
CA LYS A 113 -7.62 6.97 38.69
C LYS A 113 -6.25 7.29 39.26
N GLU A 114 -6.19 7.48 40.60
CA GLU A 114 -4.92 7.74 41.28
C GLU A 114 -3.93 6.59 41.09
N GLY A 115 -4.37 5.33 41.29
CA GLY A 115 -3.52 4.15 41.05
C GLY A 115 -3.00 4.03 39.65
N LEU A 116 -3.83 4.40 38.63
CA LEU A 116 -3.40 4.41 37.23
C LEU A 116 -2.40 5.52 36.89
N ILE A 117 -2.58 6.70 37.52
CA ILE A 117 -1.63 7.80 37.38
C ILE A 117 -0.31 7.45 38.05
N LEU A 118 -0.34 6.78 39.19
CA LEU A 118 0.86 6.25 39.86
C LEU A 118 1.56 5.21 38.98
N LEU A 119 0.79 4.27 38.38
CA LEU A 119 1.34 3.30 37.43
C LEU A 119 2.03 4.00 36.24
N TYR A 120 1.43 5.05 35.70
CA TYR A 120 2.02 5.83 34.59
C TYR A 120 3.36 6.47 34.96
N LYS A 121 3.48 6.95 36.23
CA LYS A 121 4.69 7.61 36.76
C LYS A 121 5.82 6.64 37.12
N LEU A 122 5.58 5.33 37.13
CA LEU A 122 6.62 4.34 37.38
C LEU A 122 7.74 4.37 36.34
N PRO A 123 8.95 3.96 36.72
CA PRO A 123 10.09 3.92 35.81
C PRO A 123 9.87 2.95 34.65
N GLN A 124 10.40 3.32 33.52
CA GLN A 124 10.45 2.46 32.33
C GLN A 124 11.56 1.43 32.48
N PRO A 125 11.43 0.23 31.89
CA PRO A 125 12.52 -0.73 31.81
C PRO A 125 13.65 -0.21 30.93
N GLU A 126 14.89 -0.45 31.33
CA GLU A 126 16.06 -0.11 30.51
C GLU A 126 15.99 -0.85 29.18
N GLY A 127 16.09 -0.10 28.07
CA GLY A 127 15.95 -0.64 26.71
C GLY A 127 14.54 -1.12 26.35
N GLY A 128 13.52 -0.82 27.18
CA GLY A 128 12.14 -1.18 26.97
C GLY A 128 11.36 -0.19 26.10
N PHE A 129 10.13 -0.59 25.75
CA PHE A 129 9.22 0.29 25.03
C PHE A 129 8.72 1.42 25.93
N SER A 130 8.46 2.59 25.35
CA SER A 130 7.99 3.79 26.06
C SER A 130 6.69 3.59 26.83
N ASN A 131 5.89 2.61 26.45
CA ASN A 131 4.63 2.23 27.06
C ASN A 131 4.73 1.14 28.15
N ALA A 132 5.94 0.67 28.46
CA ALA A 132 6.16 -0.31 29.53
C ALA A 132 6.54 0.38 30.84
N ARG A 133 6.11 -0.20 32.00
CA ARG A 133 6.40 0.27 33.34
C ARG A 133 6.86 -0.91 34.19
N ILE A 134 7.78 -0.65 35.12
CA ILE A 134 8.28 -1.66 36.06
C ILE A 134 7.60 -1.48 37.41
N VAL A 135 6.85 -2.50 37.82
CA VAL A 135 6.30 -2.62 39.18
C VAL A 135 7.22 -3.52 39.97
N ARG A 136 7.88 -2.98 40.99
CA ARG A 136 8.75 -3.72 41.91
C ARG A 136 8.04 -3.97 43.25
N GLU A 137 8.38 -5.08 43.92
CA GLU A 137 7.93 -5.31 45.29
C GLU A 137 8.54 -4.21 46.18
N GLY A 138 7.75 -3.67 47.15
CA GLY A 138 8.18 -2.61 48.06
C GLY A 138 7.95 -1.18 47.56
N ILE A 139 7.20 -0.96 46.47
CA ILE A 139 6.72 0.36 46.09
C ILE A 139 5.67 0.82 47.12
N GLU A 140 5.78 2.05 47.59
CA GLU A 140 4.95 2.63 48.68
C GLU A 140 3.44 2.61 48.37
N ASP A 141 3.05 2.69 47.09
CA ASP A 141 1.67 2.69 46.61
C ASP A 141 1.25 1.41 45.86
N LEU A 142 1.93 0.28 46.15
CA LEU A 142 1.68 -0.99 45.47
C LEU A 142 0.22 -1.43 45.54
N ASP A 143 -0.42 -1.23 46.71
CA ASP A 143 -1.82 -1.60 46.95
C ASP A 143 -2.78 -0.78 46.07
N LYS A 144 -2.53 0.53 45.94
CA LYS A 144 -3.34 1.38 45.04
C LYS A 144 -3.21 0.95 43.58
N ILE A 145 -1.99 0.67 43.14
CA ILE A 145 -1.70 0.19 41.76
C ILE A 145 -2.35 -1.17 41.53
N SER A 146 -2.26 -2.08 42.51
CA SER A 146 -2.85 -3.42 42.44
C SER A 146 -4.38 -3.36 42.42
N ASN A 147 -4.98 -2.51 43.26
CA ASN A 147 -6.42 -2.29 43.28
C ASN A 147 -6.92 -1.70 41.95
N ALA A 148 -6.25 -0.67 41.45
CA ALA A 148 -6.55 -0.06 40.15
C ALA A 148 -6.50 -1.10 38.99
N TYR A 149 -5.49 -1.99 39.03
CA TYR A 149 -5.37 -3.08 38.09
C TYR A 149 -6.53 -4.06 38.13
N HIS A 150 -6.87 -4.55 39.37
CA HIS A 150 -7.97 -5.48 39.54
C HIS A 150 -9.32 -4.88 39.07
N GLN A 151 -9.57 -3.64 39.43
CA GLN A 151 -10.80 -2.97 39.05
C GLN A 151 -10.90 -2.71 37.55
N ILE A 152 -9.83 -2.33 36.90
CA ILE A 152 -9.81 -2.20 35.45
C ILE A 152 -10.04 -3.55 34.73
N GLY A 153 -9.44 -4.63 35.22
CA GLY A 153 -9.66 -5.97 34.70
C GLY A 153 -11.13 -6.40 34.76
N ILE A 154 -11.84 -6.02 35.84
CA ILE A 154 -13.27 -6.31 36.00
C ILE A 154 -14.15 -5.43 35.14
N PHE A 155 -13.85 -4.13 34.99
CA PHE A 155 -14.69 -3.17 34.29
C PHE A 155 -14.61 -3.26 32.77
N LEU A 156 -13.50 -3.74 32.21
CA LEU A 156 -13.22 -3.49 30.80
C LEU A 156 -12.95 -4.74 29.96
N ASN A 157 -12.94 -5.95 30.56
CA ASN A 157 -12.52 -7.15 29.80
C ASN A 157 -11.23 -6.90 28.97
N LEU A 158 -10.26 -6.23 29.60
CA LEU A 158 -9.21 -5.47 28.93
C LEU A 158 -7.86 -6.20 28.93
N GLU A 159 -7.83 -7.43 28.46
CA GLU A 159 -6.55 -8.07 28.08
C GLU A 159 -5.75 -7.23 27.06
N SER A 160 -6.40 -6.28 26.37
CA SER A 160 -5.76 -5.48 25.34
C SER A 160 -5.20 -4.12 25.78
N ILE A 161 -5.53 -3.61 26.96
CA ILE A 161 -5.07 -2.27 27.43
C ILE A 161 -3.85 -2.38 28.36
N LEU A 162 -3.80 -3.41 29.18
CA LEU A 162 -2.68 -3.67 30.11
C LEU A 162 -2.21 -5.11 29.95
N GLU A 163 -0.98 -5.31 29.51
CA GLU A 163 -0.34 -6.63 29.43
C GLU A 163 0.68 -6.78 30.57
N PHE A 164 0.63 -7.91 31.28
CA PHE A 164 1.50 -8.20 32.42
C PHE A 164 2.48 -9.32 32.07
N LYS A 165 3.74 -9.01 32.25
CA LYS A 165 4.81 -10.00 32.11
C LYS A 165 5.52 -10.14 33.46
N ARG A 166 5.20 -11.20 34.23
CA ARG A 166 5.81 -11.47 35.52
C ARG A 166 7.23 -12.00 35.34
N SER A 167 8.19 -11.37 36.01
CA SER A 167 9.57 -11.83 36.15
C SER A 167 9.87 -12.11 37.60
N ILE A 168 10.99 -12.80 37.93
CA ILE A 168 11.36 -13.24 39.29
C ILE A 168 11.52 -12.07 40.29
N LYS A 169 11.80 -10.86 39.80
CA LYS A 169 12.07 -9.68 40.63
C LYS A 169 11.20 -8.45 40.36
N ALA A 170 10.39 -8.47 39.32
CA ALA A 170 9.54 -7.35 38.96
C ALA A 170 8.42 -7.79 38.02
N THR A 171 7.30 -7.08 38.03
CA THR A 171 6.25 -7.21 37.05
C THR A 171 6.39 -6.07 36.04
N ILE A 172 6.47 -6.40 34.75
CA ILE A 172 6.44 -5.41 33.67
C ILE A 172 4.99 -5.28 33.22
N VAL A 173 4.49 -4.05 33.26
CA VAL A 173 3.16 -3.69 32.81
C VAL A 173 3.30 -2.92 31.49
N THR A 174 2.74 -3.44 30.42
CA THR A 174 2.67 -2.75 29.11
C THR A 174 1.30 -2.10 28.99
N ILE A 175 1.27 -0.79 28.77
CA ILE A 175 0.05 0.02 28.64
C ILE A 175 -0.21 0.21 27.16
N ALA A 176 -1.45 0.04 26.69
CA ALA A 176 -1.79 0.32 25.30
C ALA A 176 -1.48 1.79 24.96
N PRO A 177 -0.91 2.07 23.78
CA PRO A 177 -0.50 3.43 23.40
C PRO A 177 -1.63 4.47 23.51
N ASP A 178 -2.84 4.11 23.07
CA ASP A 178 -4.00 4.99 23.13
C ASP A 178 -4.43 5.32 24.57
N PHE A 179 -4.26 4.36 25.51
CA PHE A 179 -4.55 4.57 26.91
C PHE A 179 -3.44 5.34 27.62
N LEU A 180 -2.19 5.17 27.19
CA LEU A 180 -1.06 5.94 27.67
C LEU A 180 -1.26 7.44 27.40
N GLU A 181 -1.77 7.82 26.21
CA GLU A 181 -2.11 9.21 25.88
C GLU A 181 -3.15 9.78 26.88
N VAL A 182 -4.18 8.99 27.24
CA VAL A 182 -5.20 9.40 28.22
C VAL A 182 -4.62 9.58 29.63
N LEU A 183 -3.71 8.68 30.04
CA LEU A 183 -3.04 8.78 31.35
C LEU A 183 -2.12 10.01 31.42
N GLU A 184 -1.39 10.29 30.33
CA GLU A 184 -0.52 11.45 30.22
C GLU A 184 -1.30 12.76 30.33
N GLU A 185 -2.41 12.89 29.58
CA GLU A 185 -3.31 14.06 29.65
C GLU A 185 -3.82 14.32 31.07
N ASN A 186 -4.12 13.27 31.84
CA ASN A 186 -4.66 13.39 33.19
C ASN A 186 -3.56 13.55 34.26
N ALA A 187 -2.40 12.92 34.08
CA ALA A 187 -1.27 13.11 34.96
C ALA A 187 -0.74 14.56 34.98
N ASN A 188 -0.87 15.25 33.82
CA ASN A 188 -0.48 16.65 33.70
C ASN A 188 -1.49 17.64 34.30
N LYS A 189 -2.75 17.22 34.53
CA LYS A 189 -3.78 18.05 35.19
C LYS A 189 -3.70 18.03 36.73
N VAL A 190 -3.01 17.05 37.29
CA VAL A 190 -2.87 16.84 38.76
C VAL A 190 -1.58 17.50 39.31
N LYS A 191 -1.08 18.50 38.63
CA LYS A 191 -0.01 19.39 39.14
C LYS A 191 -0.64 20.56 39.92
#